data_0e4d9066caf4a2f814a2997039ae0447
#
_entry.id   0e4d9066caf4a2f814a2997039ae0447
#
_cell.length_a   1.000
_cell.length_b   1.000
_cell.length_c   1.000
_cell.angle_alpha   90.00
_cell.angle_beta   90.00
_cell.angle_gamma   90.00
#
_symmetry.space_group_name_H-M   'P 1'
#
loop_
_entity.id
_entity.type
_entity.pdbx_description
1 polymer ?
#
loop_
_entity_poly.entity_id
_entity_poly.type
_entity_poly.pdbx_seq_one_letter_code
_entity_poly.pdbx_strand_id
1 'polypeptide(L)'
;MGAAPCASKVRLRVRADQVESVTLRIWWNNAEYRWFMRRVEGGFYEYEMSIPEQPGLLWYYFIAKDKEGNTWYLGNANDGMGGEGVVTRSEPPAFQVTVYDPAYRTPEWMRDGLMMQIMVDRFNNAGGTDMKNLPRGSYYHAHWDDDPALVINDKRGSNSANDFFGGNLKGIEEKLDYIRSMGVTVLYFNPIFEANSNHKYNTGDYMKIDPSFGTEQDFKELCAAAKKKGIRIILDGVFSHTGSDSVYFDRYGNYGGKGAYCDPQSPYRSWYNFNDWPDNYESWWGFNTLPNVNEEDPSYKKFIITGRNSVLAHWMRAGAGGWRLDVADELPMDFLRALRKREKGIDPDSALIGEVWEDPTKKMAYGELRCYCTGDTVDAVMNYPLREAVLDFMRCRINARDFVRRVESMRENQPKQFFYSQMNLLGSHDRPRALAVLADVGNMEPERKYRYPIELDKKDYDHGKRRLIAAWNLICALPGMPCIYYGDEAGLYAMSDPYCRGTYPWGREDQELLEAFRACDKRRMKSHALRTGDMRLTAVGEDVVLVERSIRGGKDVFGKAAANEHRAVAVNRSGESRWIEYGGKIVEIAGESALILK
;
A
#
# COMPACT_ATOMS: atom_id res chain seq x y z
N MET A 1 -1.48 12.37 20.60
CA MET A 1 -2.47 11.30 20.63
C MET A 1 -3.20 11.30 19.31
N GLY A 2 -3.02 10.29 18.50
CA GLY A 2 -3.47 10.30 17.11
C GLY A 2 -4.52 9.25 16.74
N ALA A 3 -4.70 8.19 17.54
CA ALA A 3 -5.76 7.19 17.32
C ALA A 3 -6.34 6.69 18.65
N ALA A 4 -7.67 6.52 18.71
CA ALA A 4 -8.38 6.04 19.89
C ALA A 4 -9.59 5.17 19.51
N PRO A 5 -9.91 4.11 20.27
CA PRO A 5 -11.11 3.33 20.04
C PRO A 5 -12.37 4.12 20.43
N CYS A 6 -13.48 3.87 19.70
CA CYS A 6 -14.79 4.42 20.02
C CYS A 6 -15.14 4.20 21.49
N ALA A 7 -15.92 5.13 22.06
CA ALA A 7 -16.45 5.09 23.43
C ALA A 7 -15.37 4.98 24.54
N SER A 8 -14.10 5.12 24.22
CA SER A 8 -13.02 5.13 25.21
C SER A 8 -12.89 6.49 25.89
N LYS A 9 -12.14 6.53 27.01
CA LYS A 9 -11.80 7.77 27.68
C LYS A 9 -10.33 8.06 27.53
N VAL A 10 -10.03 9.34 27.29
CA VAL A 10 -8.67 9.83 27.09
C VAL A 10 -8.44 11.03 27.96
N ARG A 11 -7.35 11.01 28.72
CA ARG A 11 -6.91 12.16 29.50
C ARG A 11 -5.92 12.99 28.70
N LEU A 12 -6.34 14.20 28.35
CA LEU A 12 -5.47 15.23 27.76
C LEU A 12 -4.86 16.06 28.88
N ARG A 13 -3.58 16.33 28.78
CA ARG A 13 -2.83 17.11 29.75
C ARG A 13 -1.92 18.09 29.04
N VAL A 14 -1.97 19.35 29.44
CA VAL A 14 -1.11 20.40 28.91
C VAL A 14 -0.52 21.22 30.06
N ARG A 15 0.75 21.59 29.93
CA ARG A 15 1.39 22.52 30.87
C ARG A 15 1.24 23.94 30.34
N ALA A 16 0.73 24.82 31.18
CA ALA A 16 0.58 26.24 30.88
C ALA A 16 0.83 27.05 32.15
N ASP A 17 2.00 27.67 32.22
CA ASP A 17 2.37 28.52 33.34
C ASP A 17 1.86 29.96 33.09
N GLN A 18 1.49 30.66 34.16
CA GLN A 18 1.05 32.08 34.15
C GLN A 18 -0.25 32.34 33.33
N VAL A 19 -1.09 31.35 33.13
CA VAL A 19 -2.40 31.52 32.49
C VAL A 19 -3.55 31.44 33.51
N GLU A 20 -4.62 32.13 33.24
CA GLU A 20 -5.84 32.09 34.04
C GLU A 20 -6.67 30.84 33.75
N SER A 21 -6.80 30.50 32.48
CA SER A 21 -7.60 29.38 32.04
C SER A 21 -7.02 28.67 30.81
N VAL A 22 -7.37 27.41 30.67
CA VAL A 22 -7.12 26.61 29.45
C VAL A 22 -8.43 25.97 29.02
N THR A 23 -8.76 26.12 27.75
CA THR A 23 -9.91 25.50 27.09
C THR A 23 -9.45 24.51 26.06
N LEU A 24 -10.01 23.30 26.07
CA LEU A 24 -9.88 22.33 25.01
C LEU A 24 -10.95 22.63 23.94
N ARG A 25 -10.52 22.89 22.72
CA ARG A 25 -11.41 23.02 21.56
C ARG A 25 -11.40 21.73 20.80
N ILE A 26 -12.57 21.19 20.46
CA ILE A 26 -12.78 19.96 19.70
C ILE A 26 -13.67 20.26 18.50
N TRP A 27 -13.33 19.64 17.36
CA TRP A 27 -14.17 19.61 16.17
C TRP A 27 -14.51 18.15 15.86
N TRP A 28 -15.82 17.85 15.78
CA TRP A 28 -16.35 16.52 15.47
C TRP A 28 -17.67 16.62 14.73
N ASN A 29 -17.84 15.88 13.62
CA ASN A 29 -19.08 15.85 12.81
C ASN A 29 -19.61 17.24 12.47
N ASN A 30 -18.75 18.11 11.94
CA ASN A 30 -19.08 19.49 11.58
C ASN A 30 -19.57 20.36 12.74
N ALA A 31 -19.35 19.97 13.99
CA ALA A 31 -19.67 20.73 15.18
C ALA A 31 -18.44 21.05 16.01
N GLU A 32 -18.43 22.22 16.61
CA GLU A 32 -17.39 22.68 17.52
C GLU A 32 -17.84 22.54 18.96
N TYR A 33 -16.95 22.05 19.82
CA TYR A 33 -17.15 21.93 21.26
C TYR A 33 -15.97 22.58 21.98
N ARG A 34 -16.25 23.25 23.12
CA ARG A 34 -15.26 23.90 23.97
C ARG A 34 -15.48 23.50 25.42
N TRP A 35 -14.40 23.03 26.07
CA TRP A 35 -14.43 22.53 27.43
C TRP A 35 -13.31 23.16 28.26
N PHE A 36 -13.65 23.77 29.40
CA PHE A 36 -12.65 24.25 30.35
C PHE A 36 -11.87 23.06 30.94
N MET A 37 -10.57 23.19 30.95
CA MET A 37 -9.68 22.18 31.55
C MET A 37 -9.48 22.49 33.04
N ARG A 38 -9.44 21.43 33.85
CA ARG A 38 -9.20 21.56 35.28
C ARG A 38 -7.71 21.77 35.55
N ARG A 39 -7.37 22.80 36.32
CA ARG A 39 -6.01 23.03 36.80
C ARG A 39 -5.64 21.98 37.85
N VAL A 40 -4.43 21.41 37.72
CA VAL A 40 -3.86 20.43 38.64
C VAL A 40 -2.45 20.89 39.08
N GLU A 41 -1.81 20.16 39.98
CA GLU A 41 -0.48 20.48 40.48
C GLU A 41 0.57 20.62 39.37
N GLY A 42 1.61 21.47 39.61
CA GLY A 42 2.75 21.64 38.72
C GLY A 42 2.47 22.45 37.45
N GLY A 43 1.44 23.33 37.45
CA GLY A 43 1.12 24.17 36.29
C GLY A 43 0.44 23.42 35.14
N PHE A 44 -0.08 22.23 35.39
CA PHE A 44 -0.80 21.47 34.40
C PHE A 44 -2.30 21.72 34.41
N TYR A 45 -2.91 21.54 33.25
CA TYR A 45 -4.34 21.52 33.04
C TYR A 45 -4.74 20.18 32.43
N GLU A 46 -5.82 19.57 32.93
CA GLU A 46 -6.30 18.25 32.51
C GLU A 46 -7.77 18.27 32.11
N TYR A 47 -8.11 17.48 31.12
CA TYR A 47 -9.48 17.16 30.75
C TYR A 47 -9.59 15.67 30.38
N GLU A 48 -10.58 14.97 30.94
CA GLU A 48 -10.93 13.61 30.54
C GLU A 48 -11.97 13.68 29.44
N MET A 49 -11.54 13.44 28.21
CA MET A 49 -12.37 13.47 27.01
C MET A 49 -12.97 12.09 26.78
N SER A 50 -14.30 12.02 26.62
CA SER A 50 -14.97 10.84 26.07
C SER A 50 -14.83 10.83 24.56
N ILE A 51 -14.26 9.76 24.01
CA ILE A 51 -14.13 9.56 22.56
C ILE A 51 -15.54 9.24 22.01
N PRO A 52 -15.92 9.77 20.82
CA PRO A 52 -17.21 9.48 20.19
C PRO A 52 -17.49 7.97 20.06
N GLU A 53 -18.77 7.63 20.03
CA GLU A 53 -19.24 6.23 19.88
C GLU A 53 -19.11 5.70 18.44
N GLN A 54 -19.00 6.60 17.47
CA GLN A 54 -18.88 6.26 16.05
C GLN A 54 -17.46 6.48 15.53
N PRO A 55 -16.98 5.66 14.59
CA PRO A 55 -15.70 5.89 13.93
C PRO A 55 -15.69 7.18 13.11
N GLY A 56 -14.51 7.82 12.99
CA GLY A 56 -14.34 9.04 12.21
C GLY A 56 -13.09 9.83 12.59
N LEU A 57 -13.05 11.12 12.27
CA LEU A 57 -11.96 12.03 12.62
C LEU A 57 -12.41 13.08 13.62
N LEU A 58 -11.66 13.19 14.71
CA LEU A 58 -11.77 14.23 15.70
C LEU A 58 -10.53 15.12 15.61
N TRP A 59 -10.73 16.43 15.70
CA TRP A 59 -9.67 17.43 15.66
C TRP A 59 -9.68 18.26 16.92
N TYR A 60 -8.51 18.58 17.50
CA TYR A 60 -8.44 19.37 18.71
C TYR A 60 -7.20 20.27 18.76
N TYR A 61 -7.31 21.36 19.55
CA TYR A 61 -6.21 22.18 20.02
C TYR A 61 -6.58 22.84 21.35
N PHE A 62 -5.61 23.49 22.00
CA PHE A 62 -5.79 24.15 23.28
C PHE A 62 -5.79 25.67 23.12
N ILE A 63 -6.63 26.35 23.87
CA ILE A 63 -6.74 27.81 23.96
C ILE A 63 -6.42 28.20 25.40
N ALA A 64 -5.39 29.00 25.62
CA ALA A 64 -5.03 29.52 26.92
C ALA A 64 -5.28 31.04 26.98
N LYS A 65 -5.80 31.55 28.10
CA LYS A 65 -5.90 32.96 28.37
C LYS A 65 -5.00 33.33 29.54
N ASP A 66 -4.16 34.37 29.36
CA ASP A 66 -3.36 34.92 30.43
C ASP A 66 -4.14 35.90 31.29
N LYS A 67 -3.54 36.39 32.38
CA LYS A 67 -4.19 37.33 33.31
C LYS A 67 -4.44 38.71 32.71
N GLU A 68 -3.75 39.07 31.65
CA GLU A 68 -3.92 40.30 30.88
C GLU A 68 -5.02 40.19 29.82
N GLY A 69 -5.65 39.00 29.69
CA GLY A 69 -6.72 38.74 28.74
C GLY A 69 -6.22 38.33 27.34
N ASN A 70 -4.94 38.19 27.14
CA ASN A 70 -4.38 37.74 25.87
C ASN A 70 -4.68 36.25 25.63
N THR A 71 -4.94 35.92 24.37
CA THR A 71 -5.24 34.55 23.95
C THR A 71 -4.00 33.92 23.27
N TRP A 72 -3.69 32.71 23.68
CA TRP A 72 -2.65 31.86 23.13
C TRP A 72 -3.24 30.54 22.70
N TYR A 73 -2.71 29.97 21.65
CA TYR A 73 -3.13 28.67 21.14
C TYR A 73 -1.96 27.70 21.18
N LEU A 74 -2.24 26.45 21.53
CA LEU A 74 -1.31 25.34 21.35
C LEU A 74 -1.97 24.30 20.45
N GLY A 75 -1.45 24.12 19.26
CA GLY A 75 -1.96 23.17 18.27
C GLY A 75 -0.85 22.52 17.47
N ASN A 76 -1.23 21.90 16.38
CA ASN A 76 -0.30 21.23 15.47
C ASN A 76 0.59 22.25 14.75
N ALA A 77 1.78 21.83 14.32
CA ALA A 77 2.61 22.63 13.43
C ALA A 77 1.95 22.78 12.04
N ASN A 78 2.42 23.76 11.25
CA ASN A 78 1.83 24.06 9.93
C ASN A 78 1.96 22.90 8.92
N ASP A 79 2.87 21.96 9.15
CA ASP A 79 3.02 20.76 8.32
C ASP A 79 1.94 19.69 8.60
N GLY A 80 1.17 19.84 9.68
CA GLY A 80 0.08 18.93 10.02
C GLY A 80 0.52 17.52 10.44
N MET A 81 1.79 17.32 10.78
CA MET A 81 2.35 15.98 11.06
C MET A 81 2.13 15.47 12.50
N GLY A 82 1.53 16.27 13.39
CA GLY A 82 1.40 15.88 14.79
C GLY A 82 2.71 16.03 15.58
N GLY A 83 2.88 15.20 16.63
CA GLY A 83 4.06 15.28 17.51
C GLY A 83 4.06 16.50 18.41
N GLU A 84 5.17 17.25 18.44
CA GLU A 84 5.29 18.47 19.24
C GLU A 84 4.39 19.59 18.71
N GLY A 85 3.61 20.17 19.61
CA GLY A 85 2.75 21.30 19.27
C GLY A 85 3.52 22.62 19.21
N VAL A 86 2.90 23.59 18.53
CA VAL A 86 3.39 24.96 18.46
C VAL A 86 2.47 25.92 19.21
N VAL A 87 3.08 26.91 19.89
CA VAL A 87 2.35 27.98 20.56
C VAL A 87 2.27 29.19 19.62
N THR A 88 1.06 29.69 19.38
CA THR A 88 0.80 30.80 18.44
C THR A 88 -0.16 31.83 19.04
N ARG A 89 -0.24 33.01 18.41
CA ARG A 89 -1.24 34.05 18.71
C ARG A 89 -2.49 33.95 17.83
N SER A 90 -2.42 33.19 16.75
CA SER A 90 -3.52 32.90 15.84
C SER A 90 -3.90 31.45 15.94
N GLU A 91 -5.08 31.11 15.48
CA GLU A 91 -5.59 29.73 15.45
C GLU A 91 -4.67 28.81 14.64
N PRO A 92 -4.11 27.75 15.24
CA PRO A 92 -3.19 26.82 14.58
C PRO A 92 -3.95 25.69 13.88
N PRO A 93 -3.28 24.89 13.04
CA PRO A 93 -3.81 23.60 12.64
C PRO A 93 -4.11 22.72 13.87
N ALA A 94 -5.19 21.94 13.77
CA ALA A 94 -5.60 21.05 14.85
C ALA A 94 -4.78 19.76 14.87
N PHE A 95 -4.61 19.14 16.04
CA PHE A 95 -4.19 17.74 16.17
C PHE A 95 -5.32 16.83 15.74
N GLN A 96 -4.97 15.72 15.10
CA GLN A 96 -5.89 14.68 14.66
C GLN A 96 -6.05 13.59 15.72
N VAL A 97 -7.26 13.03 15.83
CA VAL A 97 -7.52 11.75 16.47
C VAL A 97 -8.35 10.90 15.53
N THR A 98 -7.80 9.80 15.08
CA THR A 98 -8.55 8.78 14.33
C THR A 98 -9.34 7.92 15.30
N VAL A 99 -10.67 8.05 15.25
CA VAL A 99 -11.59 7.26 16.07
C VAL A 99 -11.95 5.99 15.31
N TYR A 100 -11.67 4.82 15.91
CA TYR A 100 -11.83 3.53 15.24
C TYR A 100 -12.66 2.53 16.05
N ASP A 101 -13.24 1.54 15.37
CA ASP A 101 -14.02 0.47 15.99
C ASP A 101 -13.15 -0.32 16.99
N PRO A 102 -13.51 -0.44 18.28
CA PRO A 102 -12.76 -1.23 19.25
C PRO A 102 -12.69 -2.72 18.90
N ALA A 103 -13.60 -3.23 18.06
CA ALA A 103 -13.55 -4.60 17.54
C ALA A 103 -12.62 -4.75 16.32
N TYR A 104 -12.05 -3.66 15.81
CA TYR A 104 -11.18 -3.69 14.63
C TYR A 104 -9.99 -4.63 14.84
N ARG A 105 -9.87 -5.62 13.98
CA ARG A 105 -8.77 -6.57 13.93
C ARG A 105 -8.29 -6.73 12.50
N THR A 106 -6.99 -6.92 12.34
CA THR A 106 -6.35 -7.31 11.08
C THR A 106 -5.79 -8.71 11.21
N PRO A 107 -5.75 -9.51 10.14
CA PRO A 107 -5.16 -10.85 10.17
C PRO A 107 -3.71 -10.83 10.69
N GLU A 108 -3.37 -11.77 11.55
CA GLU A 108 -2.01 -11.82 12.13
C GLU A 108 -0.93 -12.02 11.07
N TRP A 109 -1.22 -12.81 10.04
CA TRP A 109 -0.28 -13.09 8.97
C TRP A 109 0.13 -11.83 8.15
N MET A 110 -0.68 -10.77 8.13
CA MET A 110 -0.29 -9.48 7.52
C MET A 110 0.85 -8.82 8.29
N ARG A 111 0.80 -8.86 9.61
CA ARG A 111 1.85 -8.29 10.48
C ARG A 111 3.11 -9.14 10.49
N ASP A 112 2.93 -10.46 10.40
CA ASP A 112 4.01 -11.44 10.45
C ASP A 112 4.60 -11.77 9.09
N GLY A 113 3.93 -11.37 7.99
CA GLY A 113 4.24 -11.77 6.64
C GLY A 113 5.30 -10.95 5.93
N LEU A 114 5.67 -11.48 4.77
CA LEU A 114 6.44 -10.83 3.72
C LEU A 114 5.73 -11.12 2.40
N MET A 115 5.45 -10.07 1.64
CA MET A 115 4.70 -10.15 0.38
C MET A 115 5.63 -10.05 -0.83
N MET A 116 5.23 -10.68 -1.92
CA MET A 116 5.77 -10.42 -3.26
C MET A 116 4.62 -10.11 -4.22
N GLN A 117 4.70 -8.96 -4.88
CA GLN A 117 3.80 -8.60 -5.98
C GLN A 117 4.32 -9.17 -7.29
N ILE A 118 3.47 -9.84 -8.05
CA ILE A 118 3.81 -10.49 -9.31
C ILE A 118 2.86 -10.05 -10.43
N MET A 119 3.45 -9.59 -11.54
CA MET A 119 2.76 -9.49 -12.83
C MET A 119 2.93 -10.83 -13.56
N VAL A 120 1.83 -11.57 -13.73
CA VAL A 120 1.84 -12.98 -14.15
C VAL A 120 2.52 -13.18 -15.50
N ASP A 121 2.18 -12.36 -16.50
CA ASP A 121 2.79 -12.42 -17.86
C ASP A 121 4.32 -12.30 -17.86
N ARG A 122 4.89 -11.67 -16.82
CA ARG A 122 6.29 -11.24 -16.76
C ARG A 122 7.14 -12.01 -15.76
N PHE A 123 6.58 -13.01 -15.05
CA PHE A 123 7.30 -13.66 -13.97
C PHE A 123 8.00 -14.96 -14.40
N ASN A 124 7.26 -15.94 -14.92
CA ASN A 124 7.83 -17.19 -15.42
C ASN A 124 6.91 -17.84 -16.46
N ASN A 125 7.48 -18.26 -17.57
CA ASN A 125 6.81 -18.99 -18.65
C ASN A 125 7.11 -20.48 -18.52
N ALA A 126 6.12 -21.27 -18.09
CA ALA A 126 6.22 -22.74 -18.03
C ALA A 126 5.94 -23.41 -19.39
N GLY A 127 5.77 -22.63 -20.44
CA GLY A 127 5.27 -23.12 -21.72
C GLY A 127 3.73 -23.28 -21.73
N GLY A 128 3.19 -23.72 -22.84
CA GLY A 128 1.76 -24.00 -22.96
C GLY A 128 0.87 -22.79 -23.27
N THR A 129 1.41 -21.56 -23.32
CA THR A 129 0.65 -20.40 -23.82
C THR A 129 0.44 -20.56 -25.32
N ASP A 130 -0.79 -20.91 -25.71
CA ASP A 130 -1.16 -20.96 -27.10
C ASP A 130 -1.41 -19.54 -27.63
N MET A 131 -0.69 -19.15 -28.70
CA MET A 131 -0.90 -17.87 -29.38
C MET A 131 -2.36 -17.62 -29.81
N LYS A 132 -3.17 -18.67 -29.97
CA LYS A 132 -4.60 -18.56 -30.20
C LYS A 132 -5.40 -18.03 -29.02
N ASN A 133 -4.83 -18.13 -27.82
CA ASN A 133 -5.44 -17.61 -26.59
C ASN A 133 -5.16 -16.14 -26.36
N LEU A 134 -4.26 -15.54 -27.13
CA LEU A 134 -3.98 -14.12 -27.05
C LEU A 134 -5.05 -13.29 -27.76
N PRO A 135 -5.37 -12.10 -27.27
CA PRO A 135 -6.29 -11.18 -27.93
C PRO A 135 -5.84 -10.85 -29.36
N ARG A 136 -6.82 -10.62 -30.23
CA ARG A 136 -6.52 -10.26 -31.63
C ARG A 136 -5.68 -8.98 -31.70
N GLY A 137 -4.60 -9.02 -32.46
CA GLY A 137 -3.66 -7.91 -32.62
C GLY A 137 -2.59 -7.83 -31.54
N SER A 138 -2.49 -8.86 -30.67
CA SER A 138 -1.40 -8.99 -29.71
C SER A 138 -0.07 -9.25 -30.41
N TYR A 139 0.98 -8.74 -29.77
CA TYR A 139 2.37 -9.02 -30.10
C TYR A 139 2.93 -9.99 -29.03
N TYR A 140 3.53 -11.09 -29.47
CA TYR A 140 4.18 -12.05 -28.58
C TYR A 140 5.69 -11.94 -28.75
N HIS A 141 6.41 -11.67 -27.65
CA HIS A 141 7.86 -11.57 -27.65
C HIS A 141 8.52 -12.93 -27.94
N ALA A 142 9.47 -12.95 -28.87
CA ALA A 142 10.20 -14.18 -29.23
C ALA A 142 11.19 -14.61 -28.14
N HIS A 143 11.73 -13.64 -27.40
CA HIS A 143 12.69 -13.88 -26.34
C HIS A 143 12.16 -13.34 -25.01
N TRP A 144 12.41 -14.11 -23.95
CA TRP A 144 11.97 -13.75 -22.58
C TRP A 144 12.62 -12.47 -22.07
N ASP A 145 13.77 -12.10 -22.60
CA ASP A 145 14.57 -10.96 -22.17
C ASP A 145 14.47 -9.74 -23.11
N ASP A 146 13.52 -9.76 -24.04
CA ASP A 146 13.19 -8.56 -24.81
C ASP A 146 12.68 -7.44 -23.88
N ASP A 147 12.87 -6.19 -24.28
CA ASP A 147 12.23 -5.06 -23.60
C ASP A 147 10.73 -5.02 -23.88
N PRO A 148 9.91 -4.63 -22.88
CA PRO A 148 8.49 -4.39 -23.13
C PRO A 148 8.25 -3.37 -24.22
N ALA A 149 7.27 -3.64 -25.10
CA ALA A 149 6.97 -2.78 -26.24
C ALA A 149 6.09 -1.60 -25.85
N LEU A 150 6.52 -0.38 -26.22
CA LEU A 150 5.69 0.81 -26.13
C LEU A 150 4.96 1.03 -27.46
N VAL A 151 3.68 0.67 -27.52
CA VAL A 151 2.83 0.88 -28.69
C VAL A 151 1.80 1.95 -28.39
N ILE A 152 1.96 3.12 -29.02
CA ILE A 152 1.08 4.27 -28.79
C ILE A 152 -0.03 4.25 -29.85
N ASN A 153 -1.25 4.00 -29.41
CA ASN A 153 -2.42 3.83 -30.29
C ASN A 153 -3.41 4.98 -30.27
N ASP A 154 -3.29 5.93 -29.36
CA ASP A 154 -4.24 7.02 -29.27
C ASP A 154 -3.58 8.42 -29.31
N LYS A 155 -4.42 9.44 -29.51
CA LYS A 155 -3.98 10.84 -29.52
C LYS A 155 -3.46 11.33 -28.14
N ARG A 156 -3.70 10.58 -27.07
CA ARG A 156 -3.26 10.88 -25.69
C ARG A 156 -1.89 10.28 -25.38
N GLY A 157 -1.35 9.45 -26.30
CA GLY A 157 -0.07 8.80 -26.14
C GLY A 157 -0.09 7.67 -25.10
N SER A 158 -1.24 7.03 -24.86
CA SER A 158 -1.33 5.85 -23.99
C SER A 158 -0.75 4.62 -24.68
N ASN A 159 -0.17 3.71 -23.87
CA ASN A 159 0.31 2.42 -24.32
C ASN A 159 -0.88 1.49 -24.61
N SER A 160 -0.85 0.75 -25.72
CA SER A 160 -1.88 -0.24 -26.04
C SER A 160 -1.82 -1.48 -25.14
N ALA A 161 -0.70 -1.71 -24.46
CA ALA A 161 -0.46 -2.83 -23.55
C ALA A 161 -0.86 -4.20 -24.13
N ASN A 162 -0.51 -4.43 -25.41
CA ASN A 162 -0.84 -5.63 -26.17
C ASN A 162 0.35 -6.52 -26.49
N ASP A 163 1.48 -6.31 -25.80
CA ASP A 163 2.67 -7.14 -25.86
C ASP A 163 2.66 -8.18 -24.73
N PHE A 164 2.97 -9.43 -25.06
CA PHE A 164 2.92 -10.58 -24.14
C PHE A 164 4.24 -11.37 -24.18
N PHE A 165 4.63 -11.90 -23.00
CA PHE A 165 5.80 -12.76 -22.82
C PHE A 165 5.42 -14.21 -22.47
N GLY A 166 4.16 -14.45 -22.16
CA GLY A 166 3.63 -15.80 -21.92
C GLY A 166 3.87 -16.36 -20.53
N GLY A 167 4.20 -15.52 -19.55
CA GLY A 167 4.17 -15.94 -18.15
C GLY A 167 2.78 -16.40 -17.75
N ASN A 168 2.67 -17.42 -16.89
CA ASN A 168 1.41 -18.06 -16.58
C ASN A 168 1.35 -18.62 -15.14
N LEU A 169 0.16 -19.07 -14.69
CA LEU A 169 -0.04 -19.59 -13.34
C LEU A 169 0.82 -20.83 -13.06
N LYS A 170 1.02 -21.69 -14.06
CA LYS A 170 1.89 -22.86 -13.94
C LYS A 170 3.34 -22.44 -13.73
N GLY A 171 3.79 -21.41 -14.43
CA GLY A 171 5.11 -20.82 -14.24
C GLY A 171 5.33 -20.29 -12.81
N ILE A 172 4.32 -19.69 -12.20
CA ILE A 172 4.39 -19.28 -10.80
C ILE A 172 4.48 -20.49 -9.88
N GLU A 173 3.68 -21.55 -10.13
CA GLU A 173 3.72 -22.79 -9.34
C GLU A 173 5.12 -23.41 -9.34
N GLU A 174 5.80 -23.48 -10.49
CA GLU A 174 7.17 -23.98 -10.61
C GLU A 174 8.19 -23.17 -9.79
N LYS A 175 7.92 -21.89 -9.55
CA LYS A 175 8.81 -20.98 -8.80
C LYS A 175 8.45 -20.83 -7.32
N LEU A 176 7.49 -21.57 -6.79
CA LEU A 176 7.11 -21.47 -5.38
C LEU A 176 8.26 -21.78 -4.42
N ASP A 177 9.22 -22.64 -4.78
CA ASP A 177 10.40 -22.90 -3.95
C ASP A 177 11.34 -21.71 -3.90
N TYR A 178 11.55 -21.04 -5.03
CA TYR A 178 12.28 -19.78 -5.10
C TYR A 178 11.59 -18.73 -4.21
N ILE A 179 10.31 -18.50 -4.42
CA ILE A 179 9.49 -17.54 -3.66
C ILE A 179 9.59 -17.83 -2.16
N ARG A 180 9.46 -19.09 -1.75
CA ARG A 180 9.59 -19.50 -0.34
C ARG A 180 10.99 -19.28 0.21
N SER A 181 12.05 -19.47 -0.61
CA SER A 181 13.44 -19.24 -0.23
C SER A 181 13.74 -17.78 0.11
N MET A 182 12.99 -16.84 -0.46
CA MET A 182 12.99 -15.42 -0.14
C MET A 182 12.27 -15.07 1.18
N GLY A 183 11.65 -16.05 1.85
CA GLY A 183 10.87 -15.80 3.06
C GLY A 183 9.43 -15.33 2.81
N VAL A 184 9.02 -15.25 1.55
CA VAL A 184 7.68 -14.79 1.15
C VAL A 184 6.60 -15.73 1.70
N THR A 185 5.56 -15.13 2.27
CA THR A 185 4.39 -15.81 2.81
C THR A 185 3.09 -15.35 2.17
N VAL A 186 3.15 -14.32 1.35
CA VAL A 186 2.00 -13.76 0.65
C VAL A 186 2.39 -13.41 -0.79
N LEU A 187 1.61 -13.87 -1.75
CA LEU A 187 1.69 -13.43 -3.13
C LEU A 187 0.52 -12.50 -3.43
N TYR A 188 0.79 -11.36 -4.01
CA TYR A 188 -0.20 -10.49 -4.61
C TYR A 188 -0.03 -10.52 -6.13
N PHE A 189 -1.07 -10.93 -6.86
CA PHE A 189 -1.07 -10.93 -8.31
C PHE A 189 -1.75 -9.66 -8.84
N ASN A 190 -1.10 -8.98 -9.78
CA ASN A 190 -1.82 -8.08 -10.68
C ASN A 190 -2.99 -8.83 -11.32
N PRO A 191 -4.01 -8.16 -11.88
CA PRO A 191 -5.23 -8.82 -12.34
C PRO A 191 -4.97 -10.05 -13.20
N ILE A 192 -5.73 -11.12 -12.99
CA ILE A 192 -5.58 -12.41 -13.69
C ILE A 192 -6.83 -12.84 -14.46
N PHE A 193 -7.87 -12.02 -14.42
CA PHE A 193 -9.12 -12.32 -15.12
C PHE A 193 -9.03 -12.04 -16.61
N GLU A 194 -9.89 -12.66 -17.40
CA GLU A 194 -9.97 -12.46 -18.85
C GLU A 194 -10.00 -10.98 -19.21
N ALA A 195 -9.05 -10.53 -20.04
CA ALA A 195 -8.93 -9.15 -20.51
C ALA A 195 -8.00 -9.06 -21.72
N ASN A 196 -8.18 -8.03 -22.56
CA ASN A 196 -7.39 -7.87 -23.78
C ASN A 196 -6.00 -7.30 -23.59
N SER A 197 -5.74 -6.57 -22.50
CA SER A 197 -4.41 -6.03 -22.22
C SER A 197 -3.51 -7.02 -21.49
N ASN A 198 -2.20 -6.80 -21.54
CA ASN A 198 -1.22 -7.58 -20.78
C ASN A 198 -1.32 -7.36 -19.26
N HIS A 199 -1.76 -6.18 -18.82
CA HIS A 199 -1.94 -5.82 -17.41
C HIS A 199 -3.29 -6.26 -16.82
N LYS A 200 -4.28 -6.59 -17.65
CA LYS A 200 -5.61 -7.10 -17.28
C LYS A 200 -6.49 -6.15 -16.44
N TYR A 201 -6.13 -4.85 -16.29
CA TYR A 201 -6.98 -3.88 -15.59
C TYR A 201 -8.26 -3.51 -16.38
N ASN A 202 -8.35 -3.82 -17.66
CA ASN A 202 -9.57 -3.73 -18.45
C ASN A 202 -10.35 -5.05 -18.41
N THR A 203 -10.84 -5.44 -17.24
CA THR A 203 -11.49 -6.74 -17.02
C THR A 203 -12.58 -7.03 -18.05
N GLY A 204 -12.46 -8.17 -18.72
CA GLY A 204 -13.40 -8.68 -19.72
C GLY A 204 -14.46 -9.61 -19.12
N ASP A 205 -14.06 -10.55 -18.26
CA ASP A 205 -14.94 -11.43 -17.51
C ASP A 205 -14.38 -11.76 -16.14
N TYR A 206 -14.99 -11.25 -15.07
CA TYR A 206 -14.59 -11.50 -13.68
C TYR A 206 -14.68 -12.97 -13.25
N MET A 207 -15.43 -13.80 -13.97
CA MET A 207 -15.67 -15.20 -13.63
C MET A 207 -14.73 -16.16 -14.34
N LYS A 208 -13.76 -15.63 -15.13
CA LYS A 208 -12.80 -16.45 -15.86
C LYS A 208 -11.36 -15.97 -15.62
N ILE A 209 -10.47 -16.94 -15.46
CA ILE A 209 -9.04 -16.70 -15.59
C ILE A 209 -8.75 -16.38 -17.06
N ASP A 210 -7.83 -15.46 -17.30
CA ASP A 210 -7.39 -15.15 -18.66
C ASP A 210 -6.79 -16.41 -19.32
N PRO A 211 -7.23 -16.77 -20.54
CA PRO A 211 -6.77 -17.98 -21.20
C PRO A 211 -5.26 -18.04 -21.46
N SER A 212 -4.56 -16.86 -21.50
CA SER A 212 -3.12 -16.82 -21.60
C SER A 212 -2.40 -17.20 -20.30
N PHE A 213 -3.08 -17.10 -19.17
CA PHE A 213 -2.55 -17.44 -17.85
C PHE A 213 -2.89 -18.87 -17.40
N GLY A 214 -3.92 -19.47 -17.98
CA GLY A 214 -4.39 -20.83 -17.65
C GLY A 214 -5.89 -20.89 -17.38
N THR A 215 -6.27 -21.82 -16.54
CA THR A 215 -7.67 -22.10 -16.19
C THR A 215 -7.97 -21.86 -14.71
N GLU A 216 -9.23 -21.86 -14.33
CA GLU A 216 -9.64 -21.87 -12.91
C GLU A 216 -9.05 -23.07 -12.15
N GLN A 217 -8.87 -24.22 -12.83
CA GLN A 217 -8.27 -25.40 -12.21
C GLN A 217 -6.78 -25.16 -11.91
N ASP A 218 -6.04 -24.54 -12.83
CA ASP A 218 -4.63 -24.16 -12.60
C ASP A 218 -4.52 -23.19 -11.41
N PHE A 219 -5.44 -22.25 -11.29
CA PHE A 219 -5.49 -21.35 -10.13
C PHE A 219 -5.73 -22.09 -8.80
N LYS A 220 -6.66 -23.04 -8.77
CA LYS A 220 -6.93 -23.88 -7.58
C LYS A 220 -5.72 -24.72 -7.20
N GLU A 221 -5.03 -25.30 -8.19
CA GLU A 221 -3.81 -26.10 -7.99
C GLU A 221 -2.68 -25.24 -7.43
N LEU A 222 -2.46 -24.06 -8.02
CA LEU A 222 -1.49 -23.08 -7.52
C LEU A 222 -1.81 -22.66 -6.06
N CYS A 223 -3.07 -22.34 -5.75
CA CYS A 223 -3.48 -22.01 -4.38
C CYS A 223 -3.21 -23.16 -3.39
N ALA A 224 -3.50 -24.39 -3.80
CA ALA A 224 -3.25 -25.58 -2.97
C ALA A 224 -1.74 -25.83 -2.78
N ALA A 225 -0.93 -25.66 -3.82
CA ALA A 225 0.54 -25.79 -3.76
C ALA A 225 1.17 -24.68 -2.90
N ALA A 226 0.74 -23.42 -3.09
CA ALA A 226 1.16 -22.28 -2.29
C ALA A 226 0.83 -22.48 -0.80
N LYS A 227 -0.38 -22.90 -0.49
CA LYS A 227 -0.84 -23.18 0.88
C LYS A 227 0.03 -24.25 1.58
N LYS A 228 0.44 -25.30 0.87
CA LYS A 228 1.35 -26.34 1.41
C LYS A 228 2.71 -25.76 1.80
N LYS A 229 3.13 -24.66 1.16
CA LYS A 229 4.38 -23.94 1.46
C LYS A 229 4.17 -22.78 2.44
N GLY A 230 2.96 -22.60 2.99
CA GLY A 230 2.62 -21.51 3.90
C GLY A 230 2.53 -20.15 3.21
N ILE A 231 2.16 -20.13 1.94
CA ILE A 231 1.98 -18.92 1.13
C ILE A 231 0.49 -18.71 0.86
N ARG A 232 -0.01 -17.48 1.09
CA ARG A 232 -1.37 -17.03 0.75
C ARG A 232 -1.35 -16.28 -0.58
N ILE A 233 -2.46 -16.27 -1.29
CA ILE A 233 -2.60 -15.56 -2.57
C ILE A 233 -3.66 -14.47 -2.41
N ILE A 234 -3.30 -13.22 -2.76
CA ILE A 234 -4.17 -12.05 -2.83
C ILE A 234 -4.42 -11.74 -4.31
N LEU A 235 -5.70 -11.54 -4.66
CA LEU A 235 -6.12 -11.16 -6.01
C LEU A 235 -6.33 -9.66 -6.13
N ASP A 236 -6.21 -9.13 -7.35
CA ASP A 236 -6.55 -7.75 -7.67
C ASP A 236 -8.03 -7.63 -8.04
N GLY A 237 -8.74 -6.75 -7.37
CA GLY A 237 -10.15 -6.44 -7.57
C GLY A 237 -10.33 -5.10 -8.27
N VAL A 238 -10.48 -5.12 -9.59
CA VAL A 238 -10.76 -3.95 -10.40
C VAL A 238 -12.28 -3.78 -10.49
N PHE A 239 -12.88 -3.07 -9.54
CA PHE A 239 -14.34 -3.00 -9.40
C PHE A 239 -14.94 -1.63 -9.72
N SER A 240 -14.14 -0.64 -10.12
CA SER A 240 -14.60 0.71 -10.52
C SER A 240 -14.93 0.82 -12.01
N HIS A 241 -14.40 -0.08 -12.83
CA HIS A 241 -14.58 -0.07 -14.29
C HIS A 241 -14.43 -1.48 -14.89
N THR A 242 -14.82 -1.64 -16.14
CA THR A 242 -14.58 -2.85 -16.94
C THR A 242 -13.87 -2.50 -18.23
N GLY A 243 -13.42 -3.49 -18.99
CA GLY A 243 -13.06 -3.27 -20.39
C GLY A 243 -14.29 -2.92 -21.24
N SER A 244 -14.13 -2.03 -22.22
CA SER A 244 -15.19 -1.74 -23.18
C SER A 244 -15.54 -2.96 -24.05
N ASP A 245 -14.65 -3.91 -24.11
CA ASP A 245 -14.77 -5.21 -24.78
C ASP A 245 -15.17 -6.35 -23.83
N SER A 246 -15.58 -6.04 -22.61
CA SER A 246 -16.06 -7.03 -21.63
C SER A 246 -17.39 -7.66 -22.03
N VAL A 247 -17.69 -8.85 -21.48
CA VAL A 247 -19.02 -9.50 -21.64
C VAL A 247 -20.16 -8.62 -21.12
N TYR A 248 -19.87 -7.68 -20.23
CA TYR A 248 -20.83 -6.79 -19.59
C TYR A 248 -21.17 -5.57 -20.44
N PHE A 249 -20.14 -4.98 -21.11
CA PHE A 249 -20.30 -3.79 -21.94
C PHE A 249 -20.46 -4.12 -23.42
N ASP A 250 -19.62 -5.03 -23.95
CA ASP A 250 -19.64 -5.62 -25.30
C ASP A 250 -19.69 -4.59 -26.45
N ARG A 251 -18.82 -3.56 -26.38
CA ARG A 251 -18.80 -2.47 -27.38
C ARG A 251 -18.63 -2.97 -28.81
N TYR A 252 -17.91 -4.08 -28.99
CA TYR A 252 -17.55 -4.60 -30.30
C TYR A 252 -18.37 -5.80 -30.75
N GLY A 253 -19.40 -6.18 -29.99
CA GLY A 253 -20.27 -7.32 -30.29
C GLY A 253 -19.60 -8.69 -30.18
N ASN A 254 -18.46 -8.79 -29.51
CA ASN A 254 -17.67 -10.02 -29.39
C ASN A 254 -18.42 -11.12 -28.62
N TYR A 255 -19.38 -10.73 -27.80
CA TYR A 255 -20.17 -11.64 -26.94
C TYR A 255 -21.65 -11.76 -27.39
N GLY A 256 -21.88 -11.58 -28.69
CA GLY A 256 -23.20 -11.74 -29.30
C GLY A 256 -24.12 -10.54 -29.14
N GLY A 257 -23.56 -9.36 -28.88
CA GLY A 257 -24.26 -8.08 -28.81
C GLY A 257 -25.22 -7.96 -27.63
N LYS A 258 -24.97 -8.65 -26.52
CA LYS A 258 -25.84 -8.66 -25.33
C LYS A 258 -25.36 -7.76 -24.19
N GLY A 259 -24.21 -7.11 -24.35
CA GLY A 259 -23.67 -6.16 -23.37
C GLY A 259 -24.42 -4.83 -23.37
N ALA A 260 -24.15 -4.01 -22.37
CA ALA A 260 -24.84 -2.74 -22.12
C ALA A 260 -24.72 -1.72 -23.27
N TYR A 261 -23.64 -1.79 -24.07
CA TYR A 261 -23.44 -0.92 -25.22
C TYR A 261 -24.30 -1.33 -26.43
N CYS A 262 -24.39 -2.64 -26.71
CA CYS A 262 -25.08 -3.15 -27.88
C CYS A 262 -26.59 -3.32 -27.70
N ASP A 263 -27.05 -3.59 -26.47
CA ASP A 263 -28.46 -3.91 -26.19
C ASP A 263 -29.02 -2.99 -25.08
N PRO A 264 -29.98 -2.12 -25.37
CA PRO A 264 -30.63 -1.30 -24.36
C PRO A 264 -31.42 -2.10 -23.33
N GLN A 265 -31.75 -3.38 -23.61
CA GLN A 265 -32.40 -4.30 -22.70
C GLN A 265 -31.40 -5.25 -21.99
N SER A 266 -30.11 -5.01 -22.12
CA SER A 266 -29.08 -5.80 -21.47
C SER A 266 -29.32 -5.88 -19.95
N PRO A 267 -29.11 -7.04 -19.30
CA PRO A 267 -29.15 -7.15 -17.85
C PRO A 267 -28.03 -6.31 -17.17
N TYR A 268 -27.06 -5.87 -17.93
CA TYR A 268 -25.94 -5.04 -17.45
C TYR A 268 -26.15 -3.55 -17.76
N ARG A 269 -27.28 -3.16 -18.39
CA ARG A 269 -27.50 -1.77 -18.84
C ARG A 269 -27.43 -0.76 -17.68
N SER A 270 -27.95 -1.10 -16.50
CA SER A 270 -27.94 -0.26 -15.31
C SER A 270 -26.58 -0.19 -14.60
N TRP A 271 -25.63 -1.04 -14.99
CA TRP A 271 -24.29 -1.00 -14.44
C TRP A 271 -23.48 0.20 -14.93
N TYR A 272 -23.91 0.84 -16.03
CA TYR A 272 -23.15 1.93 -16.68
C TYR A 272 -24.01 3.18 -16.84
N ASN A 273 -23.39 4.33 -16.63
CA ASN A 273 -24.01 5.62 -16.81
C ASN A 273 -23.78 6.11 -18.24
N PHE A 274 -24.87 6.20 -19.02
CA PHE A 274 -24.83 6.77 -20.37
C PHE A 274 -25.47 8.15 -20.33
N ASN A 275 -24.72 9.16 -20.82
CA ASN A 275 -25.26 10.49 -21.07
C ASN A 275 -26.08 10.53 -22.37
N ASP A 276 -25.60 9.79 -23.39
CA ASP A 276 -26.30 9.55 -24.66
C ASP A 276 -25.90 8.17 -25.17
N TRP A 277 -26.84 7.25 -25.13
CA TRP A 277 -26.62 5.85 -25.50
C TRP A 277 -26.52 5.67 -27.02
N PRO A 278 -25.58 4.86 -27.56
CA PRO A 278 -24.61 4.04 -26.81
C PRO A 278 -23.23 4.69 -26.64
N ASP A 279 -22.92 5.79 -27.34
CA ASP A 279 -21.56 6.26 -27.55
C ASP A 279 -21.03 7.22 -26.47
N ASN A 280 -21.93 7.88 -25.71
CA ASN A 280 -21.56 8.81 -24.68
C ASN A 280 -21.84 8.24 -23.28
N TYR A 281 -20.83 7.73 -22.63
CA TYR A 281 -20.88 7.11 -21.30
C TYR A 281 -19.74 7.56 -20.41
N GLU A 282 -19.92 7.42 -19.11
CA GLU A 282 -18.87 7.68 -18.14
C GLU A 282 -17.76 6.66 -18.26
N SER A 283 -16.52 7.12 -18.22
CA SER A 283 -15.34 6.26 -18.36
C SER A 283 -14.22 6.70 -17.42
N TRP A 284 -13.42 5.76 -16.99
CA TRP A 284 -12.31 5.97 -16.07
C TRP A 284 -11.33 7.00 -16.65
N TRP A 285 -11.25 8.16 -15.99
CA TRP A 285 -10.43 9.33 -16.42
C TRP A 285 -10.64 9.72 -17.90
N GLY A 286 -11.80 9.42 -18.47
CA GLY A 286 -12.16 9.69 -19.86
C GLY A 286 -11.52 8.75 -20.88
N PHE A 287 -11.03 7.58 -20.44
CA PHE A 287 -10.59 6.51 -21.35
C PHE A 287 -11.80 5.67 -21.78
N ASN A 288 -12.28 5.89 -23.02
CA ASN A 288 -13.46 5.18 -23.55
C ASN A 288 -13.29 3.64 -23.63
N THR A 289 -12.09 3.13 -23.44
CA THR A 289 -11.81 1.70 -23.34
C THR A 289 -12.10 1.13 -21.93
N LEU A 290 -12.36 2.01 -20.97
CA LEU A 290 -12.58 1.66 -19.55
C LEU A 290 -13.89 2.31 -19.05
N PRO A 291 -15.08 1.81 -19.46
CA PRO A 291 -16.35 2.32 -18.96
C PRO A 291 -16.47 2.13 -17.45
N ASN A 292 -16.78 3.21 -16.74
CA ASN A 292 -17.06 3.18 -15.31
C ASN A 292 -18.32 2.40 -15.02
N VAL A 293 -18.32 1.66 -13.93
CA VAL A 293 -19.53 1.00 -13.42
C VAL A 293 -20.19 1.85 -12.34
N ASN A 294 -21.48 1.66 -12.17
CA ASN A 294 -22.23 2.18 -11.03
C ASN A 294 -22.17 1.16 -9.90
N GLU A 295 -21.24 1.32 -8.98
CA GLU A 295 -21.02 0.41 -7.85
C GLU A 295 -22.23 0.37 -6.91
N GLU A 296 -23.12 1.38 -6.96
CA GLU A 296 -24.35 1.42 -6.16
C GLU A 296 -25.50 0.62 -6.80
N ASP A 297 -25.37 0.18 -8.05
CA ASP A 297 -26.38 -0.67 -8.68
C ASP A 297 -26.57 -1.98 -7.89
N PRO A 298 -27.80 -2.32 -7.48
CA PRO A 298 -28.05 -3.51 -6.65
C PRO A 298 -27.67 -4.82 -7.32
N SER A 299 -27.79 -4.90 -8.66
CA SER A 299 -27.44 -6.09 -9.43
C SER A 299 -25.93 -6.24 -9.56
N TYR A 300 -25.18 -5.13 -9.73
CA TYR A 300 -23.73 -5.10 -9.68
C TYR A 300 -23.19 -5.50 -8.31
N LYS A 301 -23.70 -4.87 -7.23
CA LYS A 301 -23.35 -5.26 -5.85
C LYS A 301 -23.64 -6.75 -5.58
N LYS A 302 -24.76 -7.26 -6.09
CA LYS A 302 -25.08 -8.69 -5.96
C LYS A 302 -24.10 -9.56 -6.72
N PHE A 303 -23.68 -9.16 -7.91
CA PHE A 303 -22.73 -9.89 -8.74
C PHE A 303 -21.34 -9.90 -8.13
N ILE A 304 -20.82 -8.74 -7.72
CA ILE A 304 -19.46 -8.62 -7.16
C ILE A 304 -19.41 -9.13 -5.71
N ILE A 305 -20.38 -8.78 -4.84
CA ILE A 305 -20.24 -8.90 -3.39
C ILE A 305 -21.23 -9.87 -2.76
N THR A 306 -22.56 -9.56 -2.87
CA THR A 306 -23.54 -10.11 -1.93
C THR A 306 -24.13 -11.43 -2.37
N GLY A 307 -24.08 -11.77 -3.64
CA GLY A 307 -24.61 -13.02 -4.17
C GLY A 307 -23.92 -14.26 -3.60
N ARG A 308 -24.65 -15.37 -3.55
CA ARG A 308 -24.07 -16.67 -3.12
C ARG A 308 -22.86 -17.05 -3.97
N ASN A 309 -22.93 -16.80 -5.27
CA ASN A 309 -21.89 -17.05 -6.26
C ASN A 309 -21.32 -15.72 -6.79
N SER A 310 -21.18 -14.70 -5.94
CA SER A 310 -20.54 -13.45 -6.30
C SER A 310 -19.07 -13.68 -6.67
N VAL A 311 -18.50 -12.75 -7.44
CA VAL A 311 -17.08 -12.77 -7.83
C VAL A 311 -16.19 -12.99 -6.59
N LEU A 312 -16.41 -12.20 -5.55
CA LEU A 312 -15.69 -12.31 -4.27
C LEU A 312 -15.79 -13.74 -3.69
N ALA A 313 -17.00 -14.27 -3.56
CA ALA A 313 -17.21 -15.58 -2.94
C ALA A 313 -16.70 -16.74 -3.80
N HIS A 314 -16.74 -16.60 -5.13
CA HIS A 314 -16.25 -17.60 -6.08
C HIS A 314 -14.74 -17.80 -5.92
N TRP A 315 -13.97 -16.72 -6.04
CA TRP A 315 -12.51 -16.80 -6.00
C TRP A 315 -11.95 -17.09 -4.62
N MET A 316 -12.60 -16.63 -3.54
CA MET A 316 -12.22 -17.04 -2.19
C MET A 316 -12.43 -18.55 -1.98
N ARG A 317 -13.51 -19.13 -2.49
CA ARG A 317 -13.71 -20.59 -2.46
C ARG A 317 -12.72 -21.33 -3.36
N ALA A 318 -12.25 -20.71 -4.42
CA ALA A 318 -11.21 -21.27 -5.28
C ALA A 318 -9.81 -21.25 -4.62
N GLY A 319 -9.62 -20.47 -3.53
CA GLY A 319 -8.40 -20.48 -2.75
C GLY A 319 -7.76 -19.11 -2.50
N ALA A 320 -8.35 -18.01 -3.01
CA ALA A 320 -7.85 -16.67 -2.72
C ALA A 320 -7.96 -16.36 -1.21
N GLY A 321 -6.89 -15.82 -0.63
CA GLY A 321 -6.80 -15.43 0.78
C GLY A 321 -7.20 -13.99 1.05
N GLY A 322 -7.63 -13.25 0.04
CA GLY A 322 -8.05 -11.86 0.14
C GLY A 322 -7.93 -11.10 -1.18
N TRP A 323 -8.12 -9.79 -1.10
CA TRP A 323 -8.17 -8.91 -2.25
C TRP A 323 -7.33 -7.63 -2.05
N ARG A 324 -6.68 -7.18 -3.10
CA ARG A 324 -6.25 -5.79 -3.25
C ARG A 324 -7.28 -5.07 -4.11
N LEU A 325 -7.70 -3.90 -3.72
CA LEU A 325 -8.67 -3.09 -4.46
C LEU A 325 -7.96 -2.03 -5.27
N ASP A 326 -8.15 -2.12 -6.58
CA ASP A 326 -7.72 -1.12 -7.54
C ASP A 326 -8.45 0.20 -7.29
N VAL A 327 -7.72 1.32 -7.38
CA VAL A 327 -8.21 2.70 -7.20
C VAL A 327 -9.27 2.82 -6.10
N ALA A 328 -8.94 2.37 -4.87
CA ALA A 328 -9.89 2.30 -3.76
C ALA A 328 -10.58 3.65 -3.46
N ASP A 329 -9.97 4.77 -3.83
CA ASP A 329 -10.54 6.11 -3.70
C ASP A 329 -11.78 6.31 -4.59
N GLU A 330 -11.94 5.56 -5.66
CA GLU A 330 -13.07 5.65 -6.59
C GLU A 330 -14.26 4.79 -6.16
N LEU A 331 -14.02 3.81 -5.27
CA LEU A 331 -15.10 2.96 -4.76
C LEU A 331 -15.88 3.67 -3.65
N PRO A 332 -17.23 3.72 -3.67
CA PRO A 332 -18.04 4.28 -2.60
C PRO A 332 -17.74 3.63 -1.24
N MET A 333 -17.77 4.42 -0.16
CA MET A 333 -17.47 3.89 1.19
C MET A 333 -18.40 2.74 1.59
N ASP A 334 -19.68 2.78 1.19
CA ASP A 334 -20.63 1.70 1.47
C ASP A 334 -20.34 0.43 0.66
N PHE A 335 -19.78 0.57 -0.53
CA PHE A 335 -19.28 -0.56 -1.31
C PHE A 335 -18.09 -1.24 -0.62
N LEU A 336 -17.13 -0.46 -0.11
CA LEU A 336 -15.99 -0.97 0.66
C LEU A 336 -16.43 -1.68 1.94
N ARG A 337 -17.40 -1.11 2.67
CA ARG A 337 -17.98 -1.74 3.87
C ARG A 337 -18.67 -3.05 3.56
N ALA A 338 -19.42 -3.09 2.45
CA ALA A 338 -20.08 -4.31 2.00
C ALA A 338 -19.07 -5.40 1.60
N LEU A 339 -18.00 -5.02 0.88
CA LEU A 339 -16.88 -5.92 0.53
C LEU A 339 -16.27 -6.53 1.78
N ARG A 340 -15.83 -5.69 2.73
CA ARG A 340 -15.24 -6.16 3.98
C ARG A 340 -16.17 -7.09 4.75
N LYS A 341 -17.41 -6.69 4.94
CA LYS A 341 -18.41 -7.50 5.65
C LYS A 341 -18.59 -8.87 5.01
N ARG A 342 -18.67 -8.91 3.67
CA ARG A 342 -18.84 -10.16 2.93
C ARG A 342 -17.59 -11.03 2.99
N GLU A 343 -16.43 -10.46 2.76
CA GLU A 343 -15.15 -11.13 2.78
C GLU A 343 -14.88 -11.79 4.14
N LYS A 344 -14.99 -11.00 5.23
CA LYS A 344 -14.83 -11.52 6.60
C LYS A 344 -15.91 -12.53 7.01
N GLY A 345 -17.08 -12.48 6.40
CA GLY A 345 -18.14 -13.47 6.57
C GLY A 345 -17.85 -14.80 5.87
N ILE A 346 -16.99 -14.81 4.84
CA ILE A 346 -16.52 -16.02 4.16
C ILE A 346 -15.31 -16.60 4.88
N ASP A 347 -14.30 -15.78 5.10
CA ASP A 347 -13.09 -16.12 5.83
C ASP A 347 -12.68 -14.95 6.74
N PRO A 348 -12.84 -15.06 8.07
CA PRO A 348 -12.43 -14.01 9.01
C PRO A 348 -10.93 -13.68 8.97
N ASP A 349 -10.10 -14.60 8.46
CA ASP A 349 -8.64 -14.45 8.33
C ASP A 349 -8.20 -13.99 6.93
N SER A 350 -9.13 -13.59 6.07
CA SER A 350 -8.84 -12.94 4.78
C SER A 350 -8.35 -11.51 4.96
N ALA A 351 -7.80 -10.88 3.93
CA ALA A 351 -7.33 -9.50 3.97
C ALA A 351 -7.82 -8.67 2.79
N LEU A 352 -8.26 -7.46 3.10
CA LEU A 352 -8.64 -6.44 2.13
C LEU A 352 -7.62 -5.30 2.16
N ILE A 353 -6.91 -5.08 1.05
CA ILE A 353 -5.86 -4.07 0.91
C ILE A 353 -6.33 -3.03 -0.11
N GLY A 354 -6.36 -1.75 0.24
CA GLY A 354 -6.72 -0.68 -0.70
C GLY A 354 -5.51 -0.09 -1.41
N GLU A 355 -5.66 0.26 -2.68
CA GLU A 355 -4.73 1.18 -3.32
C GLU A 355 -5.11 2.61 -2.93
N VAL A 356 -4.27 3.23 -2.12
CA VAL A 356 -4.42 4.62 -1.66
C VAL A 356 -3.04 5.27 -1.69
N TRP A 357 -2.92 6.40 -2.38
CA TRP A 357 -1.62 7.02 -2.66
C TRP A 357 -1.15 8.00 -1.59
N GLU A 358 -2.07 8.54 -0.79
CA GLU A 358 -1.77 9.54 0.24
C GLU A 358 -2.11 9.00 1.65
N ASP A 359 -2.16 9.91 2.62
CA ASP A 359 -2.49 9.57 4.01
C ASP A 359 -3.90 8.94 4.11
N PRO A 360 -4.02 7.65 4.45
CA PRO A 360 -5.31 6.94 4.48
C PRO A 360 -6.21 7.35 5.64
N THR A 361 -5.74 8.19 6.55
CA THR A 361 -6.51 8.59 7.74
C THR A 361 -7.44 9.76 7.47
N LYS A 362 -7.09 10.64 6.51
CA LYS A 362 -7.79 11.91 6.26
C LYS A 362 -7.89 12.29 4.78
N LYS A 363 -7.83 11.30 3.91
CA LYS A 363 -7.92 11.52 2.46
C LYS A 363 -9.27 12.13 2.09
N MET A 364 -9.24 13.22 1.33
CA MET A 364 -10.43 13.75 0.65
C MET A 364 -10.41 13.28 -0.81
N ALA A 365 -11.42 12.54 -1.23
CA ALA A 365 -11.60 12.14 -2.62
C ALA A 365 -13.08 12.17 -2.98
N TYR A 366 -13.40 12.62 -4.19
CA TYR A 366 -14.77 12.72 -4.71
C TYR A 366 -15.75 13.47 -3.78
N GLY A 367 -15.25 14.49 -3.07
CA GLY A 367 -16.05 15.29 -2.14
C GLY A 367 -16.35 14.63 -0.79
N GLU A 368 -15.82 13.44 -0.53
CA GLU A 368 -16.00 12.70 0.72
C GLU A 368 -14.69 12.52 1.48
N LEU A 369 -14.80 12.50 2.81
CA LEU A 369 -13.71 12.11 3.68
C LEU A 369 -13.58 10.58 3.67
N ARG A 370 -12.44 10.09 3.18
CA ARG A 370 -12.11 8.66 3.12
C ARG A 370 -11.38 8.24 4.39
N CYS A 371 -12.04 7.47 5.23
CA CYS A 371 -11.47 6.95 6.48
C CYS A 371 -11.20 5.45 6.33
N TYR A 372 -10.06 5.08 5.75
CA TYR A 372 -9.73 3.68 5.48
C TYR A 372 -9.34 2.88 6.72
N CYS A 373 -8.94 3.54 7.79
CA CYS A 373 -8.37 2.90 8.98
C CYS A 373 -9.30 2.82 10.18
N THR A 374 -10.60 3.07 9.99
CA THR A 374 -11.61 3.06 11.06
C THR A 374 -12.09 1.67 11.48
N GLY A 375 -11.79 0.65 10.69
CA GLY A 375 -12.06 -0.75 11.02
C GLY A 375 -13.21 -1.39 10.24
N ASP A 376 -13.93 -0.63 9.44
CA ASP A 376 -15.12 -1.06 8.68
C ASP A 376 -14.90 -1.17 7.16
N THR A 377 -13.71 -0.83 6.66
CA THR A 377 -13.40 -0.80 5.23
C THR A 377 -12.27 -1.76 4.85
N VAL A 378 -10.99 -1.38 5.00
CA VAL A 378 -9.85 -2.21 4.62
C VAL A 378 -8.98 -2.59 5.81
N ASP A 379 -8.16 -3.64 5.66
CA ASP A 379 -7.20 -4.06 6.69
C ASP A 379 -5.88 -3.29 6.59
N ALA A 380 -5.53 -2.85 5.39
CA ALA A 380 -4.31 -2.12 5.08
C ALA A 380 -4.47 -1.34 3.77
N VAL A 381 -3.49 -0.50 3.46
CA VAL A 381 -3.33 0.10 2.13
C VAL A 381 -1.92 -0.15 1.60
N MET A 382 -1.72 0.05 0.30
CA MET A 382 -0.39 0.18 -0.31
C MET A 382 0.25 1.46 0.22
N ASN A 383 1.31 1.32 1.03
CA ASN A 383 1.87 2.42 1.82
C ASN A 383 2.80 3.31 0.98
N TYR A 384 2.24 3.99 -0.02
CA TYR A 384 2.98 4.96 -0.85
C TYR A 384 3.59 6.10 -0.03
N PRO A 385 2.94 6.65 1.02
CA PRO A 385 3.59 7.67 1.86
C PRO A 385 4.91 7.20 2.50
N LEU A 386 4.99 5.95 2.95
CA LEU A 386 6.24 5.39 3.46
C LEU A 386 7.27 5.16 2.36
N ARG A 387 6.83 4.65 1.19
CA ARG A 387 7.69 4.51 0.01
C ARG A 387 8.40 5.82 -0.32
N GLU A 388 7.64 6.90 -0.47
CA GLU A 388 8.21 8.22 -0.78
C GLU A 388 9.16 8.70 0.33
N ALA A 389 8.80 8.53 1.61
CA ALA A 389 9.66 8.90 2.72
C ALA A 389 11.01 8.15 2.68
N VAL A 390 11.00 6.83 2.41
CA VAL A 390 12.23 6.01 2.32
C VAL A 390 13.08 6.42 1.12
N LEU A 391 12.47 6.57 -0.05
CA LEU A 391 13.19 6.95 -1.27
C LEU A 391 13.76 8.36 -1.16
N ASP A 392 13.00 9.33 -0.64
CA ASP A 392 13.47 10.70 -0.42
C ASP A 392 14.62 10.75 0.59
N PHE A 393 14.54 9.96 1.67
CA PHE A 393 15.61 9.85 2.65
C PHE A 393 16.89 9.29 2.01
N MET A 394 16.81 8.14 1.33
CA MET A 394 17.97 7.51 0.70
C MET A 394 18.59 8.36 -0.42
N ARG A 395 17.80 9.20 -1.08
CA ARG A 395 18.26 10.15 -2.11
C ARG A 395 18.71 11.49 -1.54
N CYS A 396 18.83 11.62 -0.22
CA CYS A 396 19.21 12.88 0.47
C CYS A 396 18.28 14.08 0.20
N ARG A 397 17.01 13.84 -0.18
CA ARG A 397 16.00 14.89 -0.39
C ARG A 397 15.37 15.39 0.90
N ILE A 398 15.30 14.52 1.92
CA ILE A 398 14.88 14.85 3.27
C ILE A 398 15.94 14.34 4.25
N ASN A 399 16.14 15.01 5.38
CA ASN A 399 17.07 14.57 6.42
C ASN A 399 16.46 13.50 7.34
N ALA A 400 17.27 12.92 8.23
CA ALA A 400 16.84 11.88 9.16
C ALA A 400 15.71 12.34 10.11
N ARG A 401 15.71 13.61 10.52
CA ARG A 401 14.67 14.16 11.38
C ARG A 401 13.32 14.22 10.65
N ASP A 402 13.33 14.68 9.40
CA ASP A 402 12.11 14.75 8.57
C ASP A 402 11.56 13.36 8.28
N PHE A 403 12.45 12.39 7.99
CA PHE A 403 12.04 11.00 7.83
C PHE A 403 11.37 10.46 9.10
N VAL A 404 12.00 10.62 10.26
CA VAL A 404 11.45 10.19 11.55
C VAL A 404 10.10 10.86 11.80
N ARG A 405 9.96 12.16 11.55
CA ARG A 405 8.69 12.88 11.72
C ARG A 405 7.59 12.31 10.82
N ARG A 406 7.87 12.01 9.55
CA ARG A 406 6.89 11.42 8.62
C ARG A 406 6.41 10.04 9.10
N VAL A 407 7.33 9.18 9.53
CA VAL A 407 6.97 7.82 10.03
C VAL A 407 6.22 7.89 11.35
N GLU A 408 6.64 8.76 12.29
CA GLU A 408 5.95 8.95 13.56
C GLU A 408 4.55 9.54 13.38
N SER A 409 4.34 10.44 12.39
CA SER A 409 3.02 10.94 12.03
C SER A 409 2.08 9.81 11.58
N MET A 410 2.57 8.89 10.72
CA MET A 410 1.80 7.70 10.33
C MET A 410 1.46 6.83 11.54
N ARG A 411 2.45 6.58 12.43
CA ARG A 411 2.26 5.77 13.64
C ARG A 411 1.27 6.42 14.61
N GLU A 412 1.31 7.74 14.75
CA GLU A 412 0.43 8.49 15.64
C GLU A 412 -1.01 8.44 15.14
N ASN A 413 -1.23 8.71 13.84
CA ASN A 413 -2.56 8.90 13.27
C ASN A 413 -3.29 7.61 12.89
N GLN A 414 -2.58 6.49 12.80
CA GLN A 414 -3.18 5.20 12.43
C GLN A 414 -3.43 4.31 13.65
N PRO A 415 -4.57 3.59 13.70
CA PRO A 415 -4.74 2.52 14.68
C PRO A 415 -3.58 1.51 14.57
N LYS A 416 -3.11 1.04 15.73
CA LYS A 416 -1.95 0.14 15.80
C LYS A 416 -2.05 -1.07 14.87
N GLN A 417 -3.22 -1.73 14.84
CA GLN A 417 -3.46 -2.89 13.99
C GLN A 417 -3.35 -2.54 12.50
N PHE A 418 -3.78 -1.36 12.08
CA PHE A 418 -3.65 -0.87 10.72
C PHE A 418 -2.19 -0.57 10.37
N PHE A 419 -1.50 0.21 11.22
CA PHE A 419 -0.10 0.60 11.01
C PHE A 419 0.84 -0.62 10.88
N TYR A 420 0.61 -1.68 11.67
CA TYR A 420 1.40 -2.91 11.61
C TYR A 420 1.02 -3.86 10.47
N SER A 421 -0.05 -3.59 9.73
CA SER A 421 -0.52 -4.42 8.61
C SER A 421 -0.31 -3.77 7.24
N GLN A 422 0.23 -2.55 7.18
CA GLN A 422 0.44 -1.82 5.94
C GLN A 422 1.31 -2.59 4.95
N MET A 423 0.95 -2.54 3.65
CA MET A 423 1.78 -3.07 2.57
C MET A 423 2.91 -2.09 2.27
N ASN A 424 4.10 -2.33 2.82
CA ASN A 424 5.27 -1.47 2.70
C ASN A 424 6.08 -1.85 1.46
N LEU A 425 6.07 -1.03 0.43
CA LEU A 425 6.68 -1.27 -0.87
C LEU A 425 7.77 -0.25 -1.19
N LEU A 426 8.71 -0.60 -2.08
CA LEU A 426 9.65 0.32 -2.73
C LEU A 426 9.36 0.46 -4.23
N GLY A 427 8.88 -0.61 -4.87
CA GLY A 427 8.49 -0.68 -6.27
C GLY A 427 7.07 -1.18 -6.43
N SER A 428 6.45 -0.90 -7.58
CA SER A 428 5.18 -1.47 -8.03
C SER A 428 5.10 -1.42 -9.57
N HIS A 429 4.08 -2.02 -10.13
CA HIS A 429 3.83 -1.99 -11.58
C HIS A 429 3.45 -0.59 -12.13
N ASP A 430 3.14 0.37 -11.25
CA ASP A 430 2.77 1.76 -11.60
C ASP A 430 3.88 2.77 -11.34
N ARG A 431 5.02 2.31 -10.85
CA ARG A 431 6.13 3.18 -10.46
C ARG A 431 7.45 2.74 -11.09
N PRO A 432 8.37 3.67 -11.32
CA PRO A 432 9.75 3.32 -11.63
C PRO A 432 10.30 2.33 -10.61
N ARG A 433 11.12 1.38 -11.07
CA ARG A 433 11.76 0.40 -10.21
C ARG A 433 12.69 1.06 -9.21
N ALA A 434 12.69 0.54 -7.99
CA ALA A 434 13.39 1.16 -6.87
C ALA A 434 14.89 1.38 -7.14
N LEU A 435 15.57 0.45 -7.82
CA LEU A 435 16.99 0.57 -8.18
C LEU A 435 17.23 1.79 -9.08
N ALA A 436 16.41 1.96 -10.13
CA ALA A 436 16.52 3.09 -11.05
C ALA A 436 16.31 4.44 -10.33
N VAL A 437 15.32 4.51 -9.43
CA VAL A 437 15.07 5.71 -8.63
C VAL A 437 16.25 6.04 -7.71
N LEU A 438 16.84 5.02 -7.08
CA LEU A 438 17.93 5.16 -6.11
C LEU A 438 19.30 5.35 -6.76
N ALA A 439 19.46 4.97 -8.03
CA ALA A 439 20.65 5.30 -8.82
C ALA A 439 20.77 6.81 -9.10
N ASP A 440 19.67 7.55 -8.96
CA ASP A 440 19.60 9.02 -9.07
C ASP A 440 20.17 9.56 -10.40
N VAL A 441 19.92 8.84 -11.48
CA VAL A 441 20.45 9.12 -12.81
C VAL A 441 19.83 10.40 -13.36
N GLY A 442 20.63 11.47 -13.36
CA GLY A 442 20.23 12.79 -13.84
C GLY A 442 19.19 13.49 -12.96
N ASN A 443 18.86 14.73 -13.30
CA ASN A 443 17.70 15.43 -12.74
C ASN A 443 16.44 14.75 -13.28
N MET A 444 16.02 13.65 -12.64
CA MET A 444 14.82 12.92 -13.00
C MET A 444 13.61 13.83 -12.84
N GLU A 445 13.24 14.47 -13.92
CA GLU A 445 11.97 15.13 -14.06
C GLU A 445 10.80 14.12 -14.05
N PRO A 446 9.55 14.60 -13.85
CA PRO A 446 8.41 13.74 -13.53
C PRO A 446 8.30 12.48 -14.39
N GLU A 447 7.94 11.40 -13.76
CA GLU A 447 7.83 10.00 -14.19
C GLU A 447 7.25 9.76 -15.61
N ARG A 448 6.52 10.72 -16.18
CA ARG A 448 5.91 10.65 -17.52
C ARG A 448 6.87 10.94 -18.67
N LYS A 449 8.07 11.48 -18.42
CA LYS A 449 9.02 11.86 -19.50
C LYS A 449 9.88 10.71 -20.02
N TYR A 450 10.07 9.64 -19.23
CA TYR A 450 10.99 8.55 -19.58
C TYR A 450 10.26 7.31 -20.08
N ARG A 451 9.63 7.43 -21.27
CA ARG A 451 9.00 6.31 -21.97
C ARG A 451 9.98 5.60 -22.92
N TYR A 452 11.18 5.33 -22.46
CA TYR A 452 12.19 4.55 -23.19
C TYR A 452 13.03 3.75 -22.20
N PRO A 453 13.67 2.66 -22.66
CA PRO A 453 14.62 1.89 -21.85
C PRO A 453 15.74 2.81 -21.39
N ILE A 454 16.18 2.61 -20.15
CA ILE A 454 17.36 3.29 -19.59
C ILE A 454 18.50 2.30 -19.47
N GLU A 455 19.71 2.77 -19.70
CA GLU A 455 20.93 2.03 -19.40
C GLU A 455 21.64 2.70 -18.23
N LEU A 456 21.97 1.93 -17.21
CA LEU A 456 22.80 2.35 -16.10
C LEU A 456 24.23 1.90 -16.36
N ASP A 457 25.19 2.82 -16.27
CA ASP A 457 26.57 2.39 -16.21
C ASP A 457 26.84 1.64 -14.88
N LYS A 458 28.00 0.97 -14.80
CA LYS A 458 28.34 0.18 -13.61
C LYS A 458 28.36 1.02 -12.33
N LYS A 459 28.81 2.26 -12.39
CA LYS A 459 28.91 3.15 -11.24
C LYS A 459 27.52 3.51 -10.71
N ASP A 460 26.63 3.92 -11.59
CA ASP A 460 25.25 4.30 -11.26
C ASP A 460 24.46 3.08 -10.77
N TYR A 461 24.63 1.93 -11.41
CA TYR A 461 24.02 0.68 -10.96
C TYR A 461 24.49 0.30 -9.55
N ASP A 462 25.81 0.26 -9.31
CA ASP A 462 26.37 -0.08 -7.99
C ASP A 462 25.93 0.95 -6.91
N HIS A 463 25.77 2.22 -7.28
CA HIS A 463 25.24 3.26 -6.40
C HIS A 463 23.78 2.98 -6.03
N GLY A 464 22.92 2.77 -7.03
CA GLY A 464 21.52 2.41 -6.80
C GLY A 464 21.36 1.13 -5.99
N LYS A 465 22.20 0.12 -6.26
CA LYS A 465 22.20 -1.17 -5.54
C LYS A 465 22.50 -0.99 -4.05
N ARG A 466 23.56 -0.24 -3.67
CA ARG A 466 23.88 0.00 -2.26
C ARG A 466 22.70 0.68 -1.54
N ARG A 467 22.14 1.73 -2.13
CA ARG A 467 20.98 2.43 -1.58
C ARG A 467 19.74 1.54 -1.48
N LEU A 468 19.51 0.67 -2.48
CA LEU A 468 18.39 -0.28 -2.46
C LEU A 468 18.52 -1.29 -1.31
N ILE A 469 19.71 -1.84 -1.09
CA ILE A 469 19.98 -2.74 0.04
C ILE A 469 19.72 -2.02 1.37
N ALA A 470 20.20 -0.78 1.51
CA ALA A 470 19.97 0.02 2.72
C ALA A 470 18.48 0.34 2.93
N ALA A 471 17.76 0.74 1.87
CA ALA A 471 16.32 0.99 1.88
C ALA A 471 15.52 -0.26 2.25
N TRP A 472 15.89 -1.43 1.71
CA TRP A 472 15.21 -2.68 2.04
C TRP A 472 15.43 -3.10 3.51
N ASN A 473 16.63 -2.89 4.05
CA ASN A 473 16.89 -3.07 5.48
C ASN A 473 16.01 -2.16 6.34
N LEU A 474 15.80 -0.90 5.90
CA LEU A 474 14.93 0.05 6.59
C LEU A 474 13.47 -0.43 6.57
N ILE A 475 12.94 -0.80 5.40
CA ILE A 475 11.57 -1.36 5.24
C ILE A 475 11.38 -2.59 6.14
N CYS A 476 12.33 -3.52 6.14
CA CYS A 476 12.26 -4.74 6.96
C CYS A 476 12.38 -4.48 8.47
N ALA A 477 12.97 -3.36 8.89
CA ALA A 477 13.04 -2.96 10.29
C ALA A 477 11.78 -2.26 10.80
N LEU A 478 11.03 -1.60 9.92
CA LEU A 478 9.81 -0.88 10.25
C LEU A 478 8.60 -1.83 10.45
N PRO A 479 7.56 -1.44 11.23
CA PRO A 479 6.28 -2.13 11.27
C PRO A 479 5.58 -2.16 9.90
N GLY A 480 4.74 -3.17 9.67
CA GLY A 480 4.02 -3.39 8.42
C GLY A 480 4.54 -4.64 7.70
N MET A 481 3.95 -5.00 6.60
CA MET A 481 4.30 -6.13 5.76
C MET A 481 5.17 -5.65 4.58
N PRO A 482 6.49 -5.95 4.57
CA PRO A 482 7.34 -5.64 3.43
C PRO A 482 6.82 -6.32 2.18
N CYS A 483 6.86 -5.60 1.05
CA CYS A 483 6.42 -6.11 -0.24
C CYS A 483 7.52 -5.92 -1.28
N ILE A 484 8.01 -7.02 -1.82
CA ILE A 484 8.92 -7.05 -2.96
C ILE A 484 8.07 -6.91 -4.24
N TYR A 485 8.38 -5.95 -5.10
CA TYR A 485 7.92 -6.00 -6.48
C TYR A 485 8.86 -6.93 -7.25
N TYR A 486 8.31 -7.99 -7.87
CA TYR A 486 9.12 -9.03 -8.53
C TYR A 486 10.25 -8.45 -9.38
N GLY A 487 11.44 -8.98 -9.22
CA GLY A 487 12.64 -8.56 -9.95
C GLY A 487 13.42 -7.40 -9.32
N ASP A 488 12.87 -6.64 -8.36
CA ASP A 488 13.65 -5.64 -7.63
C ASP A 488 14.77 -6.30 -6.82
N GLU A 489 14.50 -7.48 -6.25
CA GLU A 489 15.49 -8.32 -5.56
C GLU A 489 16.54 -8.95 -6.49
N ALA A 490 16.25 -9.01 -7.78
CA ALA A 490 17.10 -9.60 -8.80
C ALA A 490 17.92 -8.57 -9.60
N GLY A 491 17.73 -7.28 -9.29
CA GLY A 491 18.47 -6.19 -9.93
C GLY A 491 17.81 -5.60 -11.17
N LEU A 492 16.53 -5.87 -11.42
CA LEU A 492 15.81 -5.20 -12.48
C LEU A 492 15.72 -3.69 -12.19
N TYR A 493 15.97 -2.91 -13.22
CA TYR A 493 15.84 -1.46 -13.18
C TYR A 493 15.15 -0.96 -14.44
N ALA A 494 14.28 0.00 -14.29
CA ALA A 494 13.61 0.70 -15.39
C ALA A 494 12.85 1.90 -14.84
N MET A 495 12.49 2.81 -15.73
CA MET A 495 11.61 3.92 -15.41
C MET A 495 10.13 3.47 -15.49
N SER A 496 9.25 4.31 -15.98
CA SER A 496 7.81 4.07 -15.96
C SER A 496 7.34 2.97 -16.93
N ASP A 497 6.06 2.65 -16.85
CA ASP A 497 5.33 1.79 -17.79
C ASP A 497 5.63 2.17 -19.27
N PRO A 498 5.93 1.17 -20.13
CA PRO A 498 5.87 -0.29 -19.91
C PRO A 498 7.15 -0.92 -19.31
N TYR A 499 8.25 -0.21 -19.29
CA TYR A 499 9.58 -0.76 -19.00
C TYR A 499 9.75 -1.23 -17.55
N CYS A 500 9.06 -0.58 -16.57
CA CYS A 500 9.04 -1.08 -15.18
C CYS A 500 8.40 -2.48 -15.05
N ARG A 501 7.74 -2.97 -16.11
CA ARG A 501 7.08 -4.28 -16.20
C ARG A 501 7.89 -5.30 -17.02
N GLY A 502 9.21 -5.17 -17.04
CA GLY A 502 10.13 -6.16 -17.66
C GLY A 502 10.01 -7.54 -17.04
N THR A 503 10.42 -8.56 -17.79
CA THR A 503 10.39 -9.96 -17.34
C THR A 503 11.39 -10.24 -16.23
N TYR A 504 11.09 -11.24 -15.39
CA TYR A 504 12.01 -11.69 -14.36
C TYR A 504 13.30 -12.27 -15.00
N PRO A 505 14.51 -11.86 -14.57
CA PRO A 505 15.76 -12.20 -15.22
C PRO A 505 16.30 -13.57 -14.78
N TRP A 506 15.52 -14.65 -14.96
CA TRP A 506 15.91 -16.01 -14.56
C TRP A 506 17.28 -16.41 -15.10
N GLY A 507 18.19 -16.80 -14.16
CA GLY A 507 19.57 -17.20 -14.47
C GLY A 507 20.53 -16.03 -14.69
N ARG A 508 20.05 -14.78 -14.56
CA ARG A 508 20.84 -13.55 -14.72
C ARG A 508 20.66 -12.59 -13.56
N GLU A 509 20.16 -13.08 -12.43
CA GLU A 509 19.91 -12.29 -11.22
C GLU A 509 21.23 -11.71 -10.68
N ASP A 510 21.20 -10.49 -10.17
CA ASP A 510 22.29 -9.95 -9.36
C ASP A 510 22.36 -10.74 -8.05
N GLN A 511 23.32 -11.65 -7.95
CA GLN A 511 23.42 -12.59 -6.83
C GLN A 511 23.73 -11.86 -5.51
N GLU A 512 24.52 -10.79 -5.53
CA GLU A 512 24.82 -10.01 -4.33
C GLU A 512 23.56 -9.33 -3.78
N LEU A 513 22.77 -8.74 -4.67
CA LEU A 513 21.51 -8.10 -4.30
C LEU A 513 20.50 -9.12 -3.77
N LEU A 514 20.37 -10.24 -4.47
CA LEU A 514 19.47 -11.35 -4.10
C LEU A 514 19.81 -11.91 -2.71
N GLU A 515 21.10 -12.13 -2.42
CA GLU A 515 21.55 -12.60 -1.11
C GLU A 515 21.33 -11.55 -0.01
N ALA A 516 21.50 -10.26 -0.32
CA ALA A 516 21.22 -9.16 0.62
C ALA A 516 19.74 -9.11 1.00
N PHE A 517 18.82 -9.25 0.02
CA PHE A 517 17.39 -9.36 0.27
C PHE A 517 17.06 -10.58 1.13
N ARG A 518 17.53 -11.78 0.74
CA ARG A 518 17.32 -13.01 1.52
C ARG A 518 17.79 -12.89 2.97
N ALA A 519 18.95 -12.29 3.18
CA ALA A 519 19.49 -12.10 4.52
C ALA A 519 18.61 -11.17 5.37
N CYS A 520 18.10 -10.09 4.77
CA CYS A 520 17.21 -9.14 5.40
C CYS A 520 15.87 -9.80 5.75
N ASP A 521 15.24 -10.46 4.79
CA ASP A 521 13.96 -11.14 4.90
C ASP A 521 14.01 -12.25 5.96
N LYS A 522 15.04 -13.09 5.92
CA LYS A 522 15.26 -14.13 6.92
C LYS A 522 15.42 -13.59 8.33
N ARG A 523 16.11 -12.45 8.50
CA ARG A 523 16.27 -11.77 9.80
C ARG A 523 14.92 -11.32 10.33
N ARG A 524 14.11 -10.63 9.48
CA ARG A 524 12.77 -10.20 9.85
C ARG A 524 11.87 -11.37 10.23
N MET A 525 11.82 -12.40 9.38
CA MET A 525 10.95 -13.56 9.59
C MET A 525 11.29 -14.36 10.84
N LYS A 526 12.55 -14.33 11.29
CA LYS A 526 13.01 -14.99 12.53
C LYS A 526 12.82 -14.14 13.79
N SER A 527 12.57 -12.85 13.68
CA SER A 527 12.50 -11.92 14.81
C SER A 527 11.07 -11.51 15.11
N HIS A 528 10.54 -11.86 16.27
CA HIS A 528 9.26 -11.35 16.74
C HIS A 528 9.33 -9.83 16.98
N ALA A 529 10.45 -9.32 17.48
CA ALA A 529 10.61 -7.89 17.69
C ALA A 529 10.47 -7.11 16.37
N LEU A 530 11.10 -7.55 15.26
CA LEU A 530 10.98 -6.87 13.97
C LEU A 530 9.56 -6.93 13.38
N ARG A 531 8.77 -7.96 13.70
CA ARG A 531 7.40 -8.12 13.22
C ARG A 531 6.41 -7.34 14.10
N THR A 532 6.32 -7.68 15.37
CA THR A 532 5.28 -7.18 16.30
C THR A 532 5.82 -6.52 17.57
N GLY A 533 7.14 -6.24 17.65
CA GLY A 533 7.73 -5.47 18.75
C GLY A 533 7.37 -3.99 18.71
N ASP A 534 7.52 -3.32 19.85
CA ASP A 534 7.43 -1.86 19.91
C ASP A 534 8.55 -1.20 19.09
N MET A 535 8.30 0.00 18.58
CA MET A 535 9.21 0.74 17.72
C MET A 535 9.65 2.04 18.38
N ARG A 536 10.96 2.29 18.34
CA ARG A 536 11.55 3.60 18.61
C ARG A 536 12.37 4.02 17.39
N LEU A 537 12.11 5.22 16.89
CA LEU A 537 12.90 5.85 15.83
C LEU A 537 13.71 7.00 16.38
N THR A 538 14.97 7.09 15.98
CA THR A 538 15.87 8.17 16.38
C THR A 538 16.63 8.69 15.16
N ALA A 539 16.56 10.00 14.93
CA ALA A 539 17.45 10.67 13.99
C ALA A 539 18.79 10.98 14.69
N VAL A 540 19.87 10.47 14.13
CA VAL A 540 21.24 10.77 14.62
C VAL A 540 21.94 11.65 13.59
N GLY A 541 22.07 12.92 13.93
CA GLY A 541 22.46 13.94 12.97
C GLY A 541 21.43 14.10 11.84
N GLU A 542 21.93 14.38 10.64
CA GLU A 542 21.08 14.57 9.46
C GLU A 542 20.96 13.31 8.58
N ASP A 543 21.90 12.37 8.73
CA ASP A 543 22.10 11.31 7.75
C ASP A 543 21.80 9.91 8.26
N VAL A 544 21.63 9.71 9.57
CA VAL A 544 21.42 8.37 10.13
C VAL A 544 20.06 8.26 10.80
N VAL A 545 19.32 7.23 10.42
CA VAL A 545 18.10 6.79 11.13
C VAL A 545 18.41 5.51 11.89
N LEU A 546 18.18 5.51 13.20
CA LEU A 546 18.24 4.35 14.06
C LEU A 546 16.83 3.84 14.34
N VAL A 547 16.56 2.60 13.93
CA VAL A 547 15.32 1.88 14.19
C VAL A 547 15.56 0.85 15.27
N GLU A 548 14.92 1.00 16.42
CA GLU A 548 14.94 0.03 17.50
C GLU A 548 13.58 -0.66 17.60
N ARG A 549 13.60 -1.98 17.72
CA ARG A 549 12.41 -2.81 17.87
C ARG A 549 12.56 -3.68 19.12
N SER A 550 11.56 -3.69 19.99
CA SER A 550 11.68 -4.42 21.24
C SER A 550 10.39 -5.11 21.69
N ILE A 551 10.57 -6.27 22.29
CA ILE A 551 9.55 -6.97 23.10
C ILE A 551 10.03 -6.97 24.53
N ARG A 552 9.23 -6.45 25.44
CA ARG A 552 9.53 -6.36 26.88
C ARG A 552 8.38 -6.93 27.69
N GLY A 553 8.69 -7.53 28.84
CA GLY A 553 7.64 -8.09 29.71
C GLY A 553 6.92 -9.31 29.13
N GLY A 554 7.53 -10.02 28.18
CA GLY A 554 6.99 -11.26 27.63
C GLY A 554 5.78 -11.11 26.69
N LYS A 555 5.50 -9.88 26.19
CA LYS A 555 4.36 -9.60 25.31
C LYS A 555 4.75 -8.63 24.19
N ASP A 556 4.21 -8.89 23.00
CA ASP A 556 4.30 -7.96 21.88
C ASP A 556 3.33 -6.77 22.04
N VAL A 557 3.32 -5.84 21.06
CA VAL A 557 2.46 -4.64 21.11
C VAL A 557 0.95 -4.97 21.05
N PHE A 558 0.57 -6.18 20.68
CA PHE A 558 -0.83 -6.66 20.65
C PHE A 558 -1.20 -7.42 21.93
N GLY A 559 -0.26 -7.58 22.87
CA GLY A 559 -0.46 -8.33 24.11
C GLY A 559 -0.28 -9.86 23.96
N LYS A 560 0.14 -10.34 22.78
CA LYS A 560 0.43 -11.75 22.52
C LYS A 560 1.74 -12.14 23.19
N ALA A 561 1.78 -13.32 23.81
CA ALA A 561 2.98 -13.83 24.45
C ALA A 561 4.12 -13.99 23.42
N ALA A 562 5.27 -13.41 23.74
CA ALA A 562 6.48 -13.49 22.91
C ALA A 562 7.71 -13.30 23.80
N ALA A 563 8.82 -13.96 23.45
CA ALA A 563 10.07 -13.80 24.19
C ALA A 563 10.57 -12.36 24.14
N ASN A 564 11.19 -11.89 25.23
CA ASN A 564 11.86 -10.60 25.24
C ASN A 564 12.95 -10.59 24.17
N GLU A 565 12.93 -9.59 23.35
CA GLU A 565 13.85 -9.44 22.22
C GLU A 565 14.11 -7.97 21.96
N HIS A 566 15.35 -7.64 21.59
CA HIS A 566 15.72 -6.31 21.12
C HIS A 566 16.47 -6.44 19.80
N ARG A 567 16.14 -5.59 18.84
CA ARG A 567 16.80 -5.46 17.54
C ARG A 567 16.99 -3.99 17.22
N ALA A 568 18.13 -3.66 16.64
CA ALA A 568 18.39 -2.32 16.17
C ALA A 568 19.04 -2.34 14.78
N VAL A 569 18.61 -1.42 13.94
CA VAL A 569 19.14 -1.22 12.58
C VAL A 569 19.42 0.27 12.42
N ALA A 570 20.67 0.62 12.11
CA ALA A 570 21.06 1.98 11.77
C ALA A 570 21.25 2.09 10.26
N VAL A 571 20.64 3.08 9.62
CA VAL A 571 20.70 3.30 8.17
C VAL A 571 21.32 4.67 7.91
N ASN A 572 22.44 4.68 7.19
CA ASN A 572 23.14 5.87 6.75
C ASN A 572 22.87 6.13 5.27
N ARG A 573 22.26 7.27 4.97
CA ARG A 573 21.92 7.70 3.59
C ARG A 573 23.07 8.39 2.86
N SER A 574 24.05 8.93 3.61
CA SER A 574 25.16 9.72 3.02
C SER A 574 26.17 8.82 2.31
N GLY A 575 26.91 9.36 1.36
CA GLY A 575 28.01 8.65 0.70
C GLY A 575 29.24 8.40 1.58
N GLU A 576 29.27 8.97 2.79
CA GLU A 576 30.40 8.90 3.71
C GLU A 576 30.02 8.12 4.97
N SER A 577 31.03 7.53 5.65
CA SER A 577 30.82 6.91 6.96
C SER A 577 30.29 7.91 7.98
N ARG A 578 29.43 7.44 8.88
CA ARG A 578 28.92 8.16 10.04
C ARG A 578 29.13 7.33 11.30
N TRP A 579 29.42 8.01 12.40
CA TRP A 579 29.64 7.39 13.71
C TRP A 579 28.48 7.72 14.63
N ILE A 580 27.98 6.73 15.31
CA ILE A 580 26.90 6.89 16.30
C ILE A 580 27.33 6.31 17.64
N GLU A 581 26.81 6.84 18.72
CA GLU A 581 26.91 6.18 20.03
C GLU A 581 25.76 5.18 20.19
N TYR A 582 26.09 3.91 20.44
CA TYR A 582 25.10 2.87 20.69
C TYR A 582 25.62 1.88 21.73
N GLY A 583 24.81 1.63 22.81
CA GLY A 583 25.21 0.74 23.90
C GLY A 583 26.51 1.15 24.61
N GLY A 584 26.82 2.46 24.70
CA GLY A 584 28.04 2.99 25.28
C GLY A 584 29.31 2.83 24.42
N LYS A 585 29.14 2.49 23.15
CA LYS A 585 30.25 2.36 22.16
C LYS A 585 30.02 3.29 20.98
N ILE A 586 31.11 3.76 20.40
CA ILE A 586 31.09 4.45 19.11
C ILE A 586 31.11 3.38 18.01
N VAL A 587 30.13 3.44 17.12
CA VAL A 587 29.96 2.48 16.02
C VAL A 587 29.97 3.23 14.71
N GLU A 588 30.78 2.75 13.76
CA GLU A 588 30.83 3.28 12.40
C GLU A 588 29.76 2.64 11.52
N ILE A 589 29.08 3.44 10.72
CA ILE A 589 28.13 3.01 9.70
C ILE A 589 28.65 3.53 8.37
N ALA A 590 29.03 2.61 7.50
CA ALA A 590 29.51 2.95 6.16
C ALA A 590 28.50 3.78 5.37
N GLY A 591 29.00 4.52 4.37
CA GLY A 591 28.13 5.32 3.50
C GLY A 591 27.15 4.45 2.72
N GLU A 592 25.92 4.95 2.54
CA GLU A 592 24.83 4.29 1.80
C GLU A 592 24.61 2.84 2.24
N SER A 593 24.60 2.61 3.54
CA SER A 593 24.51 1.26 4.10
C SER A 593 23.57 1.17 5.29
N ALA A 594 23.28 -0.05 5.68
CA ALA A 594 22.57 -0.39 6.90
C ALA A 594 23.43 -1.29 7.79
N LEU A 595 23.50 -0.98 9.08
CA LEU A 595 24.21 -1.77 10.07
C LEU A 595 23.23 -2.37 11.08
N ILE A 596 23.35 -3.67 11.28
CA ILE A 596 22.60 -4.39 12.32
C ILE A 596 23.38 -4.29 13.62
N LEU A 597 22.80 -3.62 14.60
CA LEU A 597 23.39 -3.44 15.92
C LEU A 597 23.00 -4.59 16.86
N LYS A 598 23.91 -4.97 17.73
CA LYS A 598 23.78 -6.07 18.67
C LYS A 598 23.61 -5.58 20.11
#